data_5bb72305b3204a0bdab3dbe12fb2f12f
#
_entry.id   5bb72305b3204a0bdab3dbe12fb2f12f
#
_cell.length_a   1.000
_cell.length_b   1.000
_cell.length_c   1.000
_cell.angle_alpha   90.00
_cell.angle_beta   90.00
_cell.angle_gamma   90.00
#
_symmetry.space_group_name_H-M   'P 1'
#
loop_
_entity.id
_entity.type
_entity.pdbx_description
1 polymer ?
#
loop_
_entity_poly.entity_id
_entity_poly.type
_entity_poly.pdbx_seq_one_letter_code
_entity_poly.pdbx_strand_id
1 'polypeptide(L)'
;FTSQPGISKQIRMLEDELGVQIFARSGKHLTHVTTAGEIILELAGEVLRKAESIKQVAEEFADETRGVLTIASTYADARYMLPAVVDRFLKSYPNVSILLEQDSPSRVANMCSEGKVDLIISTELQRETSGLITIPCYRWNHCLVVPLNHPLAQLNNCSLDSIADYPILTYIADSEARSKLDEAFHGF
;
A
#
# COMPACT_ATOMS: atom_id res chain seq x y z
N PHE A 1 -6.69 1.62 31.08
CA PHE A 1 -6.15 0.24 31.15
C PHE A 1 -7.31 -0.72 31.25
N THR A 2 -7.62 -1.45 30.17
CA THR A 2 -8.70 -2.44 30.16
C THR A 2 -8.10 -3.79 30.53
N SER A 3 -8.60 -4.43 31.58
CA SER A 3 -8.12 -5.75 31.99
C SER A 3 -8.64 -6.84 31.03
N GLN A 4 -7.90 -7.95 30.86
CA GLN A 4 -8.32 -9.07 30.00
C GLN A 4 -9.75 -9.57 30.31
N PRO A 5 -10.24 -9.68 31.56
CA PRO A 5 -11.64 -10.00 31.86
C PRO A 5 -12.63 -8.95 31.34
N GLY A 6 -12.25 -7.67 31.36
CA GLY A 6 -13.07 -6.57 30.85
C GLY A 6 -13.27 -6.67 29.35
N ILE A 7 -12.20 -6.90 28.60
CA ILE A 7 -12.24 -7.09 27.13
C ILE A 7 -13.13 -8.29 26.78
N SER A 8 -12.93 -9.44 27.44
CA SER A 8 -13.73 -10.64 27.18
C SER A 8 -15.23 -10.44 27.46
N LYS A 9 -15.58 -9.59 28.43
CA LYS A 9 -16.97 -9.23 28.71
C LYS A 9 -17.56 -8.35 27.61
N GLN A 10 -16.80 -7.35 27.13
CA GLN A 10 -17.25 -6.47 26.04
C GLN A 10 -17.46 -7.22 24.73
N ILE A 11 -16.56 -8.16 24.40
CA ILE A 11 -16.72 -9.01 23.22
C ILE A 11 -18.02 -9.84 23.34
N ARG A 12 -18.30 -10.44 24.49
CA ARG A 12 -19.55 -11.19 24.67
C ARG A 12 -20.79 -10.32 24.52
N MET A 13 -20.77 -9.13 25.12
CA MET A 13 -21.90 -8.20 24.98
C MET A 13 -22.17 -7.85 23.52
N LEU A 14 -21.10 -7.62 22.72
CA LEU A 14 -21.22 -7.37 21.28
C LEU A 14 -21.76 -8.61 20.55
N GLU A 15 -21.24 -9.81 20.85
CA GLU A 15 -21.73 -11.07 20.26
C GLU A 15 -23.21 -11.30 20.58
N ASP A 16 -23.63 -11.02 21.83
CA ASP A 16 -25.03 -11.16 22.29
C ASP A 16 -25.95 -10.14 21.58
N GLU A 17 -25.49 -8.89 21.38
CA GLU A 17 -26.23 -7.84 20.68
C GLU A 17 -26.40 -8.15 19.19
N LEU A 18 -25.34 -8.65 18.54
CA LEU A 18 -25.35 -9.01 17.12
C LEU A 18 -26.02 -10.37 16.85
N GLY A 19 -26.22 -11.20 17.88
CA GLY A 19 -26.78 -12.55 17.76
C GLY A 19 -25.85 -13.54 17.04
N VAL A 20 -24.55 -13.24 16.93
CA VAL A 20 -23.55 -14.10 16.29
C VAL A 20 -22.26 -14.18 17.11
N GLN A 21 -21.56 -15.29 17.02
CA GLN A 21 -20.25 -15.45 17.64
C GLN A 21 -19.16 -14.93 16.70
N ILE A 22 -18.39 -13.97 17.17
CA ILE A 22 -17.21 -13.43 16.47
C ILE A 22 -16.02 -14.36 16.69
N PHE A 23 -15.89 -14.91 17.90
CA PHE A 23 -14.81 -15.82 18.27
C PHE A 23 -15.36 -17.17 18.69
N ALA A 24 -14.81 -18.24 18.14
CA ALA A 24 -15.06 -19.59 18.64
C ALA A 24 -14.39 -19.76 20.00
N ARG A 25 -15.00 -20.59 20.84
CA ARG A 25 -14.55 -20.80 22.22
C ARG A 25 -14.36 -22.29 22.54
N SER A 26 -13.32 -22.58 23.31
CA SER A 26 -13.14 -23.86 23.97
C SER A 26 -13.15 -23.60 25.49
N GLY A 27 -14.28 -23.85 26.12
CA GLY A 27 -14.50 -23.50 27.51
C GLY A 27 -14.47 -21.98 27.74
N LYS A 28 -13.50 -21.49 28.51
CA LYS A 28 -13.32 -20.05 28.79
C LYS A 28 -12.36 -19.33 27.83
N HIS A 29 -11.72 -20.06 26.94
CA HIS A 29 -10.68 -19.51 26.04
C HIS A 29 -11.23 -19.27 24.64
N LEU A 30 -10.85 -18.11 24.05
CA LEU A 30 -11.05 -17.80 22.64
C LEU A 30 -10.04 -18.64 21.84
N THR A 31 -10.48 -19.29 20.76
CA THR A 31 -9.64 -20.19 19.97
C THR A 31 -9.29 -19.64 18.59
N HIS A 32 -10.29 -19.23 17.84
CA HIS A 32 -10.12 -18.66 16.50
C HIS A 32 -11.28 -17.71 16.18
N VAL A 33 -11.11 -16.90 15.15
CA VAL A 33 -12.17 -16.04 14.59
C VAL A 33 -13.12 -16.93 13.77
N THR A 34 -14.42 -16.71 13.88
CA THR A 34 -15.40 -17.39 13.03
C THR A 34 -15.50 -16.73 11.66
N THR A 35 -16.09 -17.39 10.66
CA THR A 35 -16.32 -16.78 9.34
C THR A 35 -17.16 -15.51 9.43
N ALA A 36 -18.20 -15.49 10.28
CA ALA A 36 -18.99 -14.28 10.56
C ALA A 36 -18.12 -13.23 11.29
N GLY A 37 -17.25 -13.69 12.19
CA GLY A 37 -16.31 -12.84 12.91
C GLY A 37 -15.31 -12.12 12.00
N GLU A 38 -14.78 -12.78 10.98
CA GLU A 38 -13.87 -12.16 10.00
C GLU A 38 -14.54 -10.98 9.29
N ILE A 39 -15.77 -11.17 8.80
CA ILE A 39 -16.54 -10.10 8.14
C ILE A 39 -16.84 -8.94 9.11
N ILE A 40 -17.28 -9.27 10.34
CA ILE A 40 -17.62 -8.25 11.35
C ILE A 40 -16.36 -7.45 11.76
N LEU A 41 -15.21 -8.11 11.93
CA LEU A 41 -13.97 -7.44 12.30
C LEU A 41 -13.46 -6.53 11.18
N GLU A 42 -13.62 -6.93 9.92
CA GLU A 42 -13.31 -6.08 8.75
C GLU A 42 -14.17 -4.80 8.76
N LEU A 43 -15.51 -4.96 8.86
CA LEU A 43 -16.45 -3.84 8.95
C LEU A 43 -16.22 -2.95 10.18
N ALA A 44 -15.92 -3.55 11.33
CA ALA A 44 -15.57 -2.80 12.54
C ALA A 44 -14.29 -1.98 12.35
N GLY A 45 -13.30 -2.55 11.65
CA GLY A 45 -12.09 -1.83 11.28
C GLY A 45 -12.38 -0.60 10.40
N GLU A 46 -13.30 -0.72 9.44
CA GLU A 46 -13.72 0.42 8.61
C GLU A 46 -14.41 1.52 9.43
N VAL A 47 -15.32 1.14 10.34
CA VAL A 47 -15.99 2.10 11.23
C VAL A 47 -14.98 2.85 12.10
N LEU A 48 -14.01 2.13 12.67
CA LEU A 48 -12.98 2.76 13.51
C LEU A 48 -12.09 3.73 12.69
N ARG A 49 -11.70 3.35 11.47
CA ARG A 49 -10.96 4.24 10.57
C ARG A 49 -11.75 5.51 10.24
N LYS A 50 -13.05 5.37 9.92
CA LYS A 50 -13.91 6.53 9.66
C LYS A 50 -14.09 7.41 10.90
N ALA A 51 -14.18 6.83 12.09
CA ALA A 51 -14.23 7.60 13.33
C ALA A 51 -12.92 8.37 13.60
N GLU A 52 -11.77 7.79 13.28
CA GLU A 52 -10.47 8.46 13.38
C GLU A 52 -10.34 9.58 12.34
N SER A 53 -10.83 9.36 11.11
CA SER A 53 -10.88 10.41 10.07
C SER A 53 -11.72 11.61 10.51
N ILE A 54 -12.82 11.42 11.26
CA ILE A 54 -13.62 12.51 11.81
C ILE A 54 -12.80 13.35 12.79
N LYS A 55 -12.00 12.72 13.65
CA LYS A 55 -11.12 13.46 14.58
C LYS A 55 -10.04 14.22 13.83
N GLN A 56 -9.43 13.58 12.84
CA GLN A 56 -8.41 14.20 11.98
C GLN A 56 -8.95 15.46 11.31
N VAL A 57 -10.12 15.40 10.71
CA VAL A 57 -10.80 16.57 10.11
C VAL A 57 -11.04 17.66 11.16
N ALA A 58 -11.47 17.31 12.37
CA ALA A 58 -11.69 18.29 13.43
C ALA A 58 -10.37 18.96 13.88
N GLU A 59 -9.28 18.20 13.95
CA GLU A 59 -7.94 18.73 14.28
C GLU A 59 -7.39 19.63 13.16
N GLU A 60 -7.58 19.27 11.90
CA GLU A 60 -7.21 20.07 10.73
C GLU A 60 -7.94 21.41 10.70
N PHE A 61 -9.23 21.46 11.05
CA PHE A 61 -9.97 22.71 11.19
C PHE A 61 -9.52 23.55 12.38
N ALA A 62 -8.95 22.93 13.41
CA ALA A 62 -8.42 23.63 14.58
C ALA A 62 -7.02 24.22 14.33
N ASP A 63 -6.20 23.59 13.51
CA ASP A 63 -4.85 24.06 13.16
C ASP A 63 -4.45 23.52 11.77
N GLU A 64 -4.70 24.28 10.72
CA GLU A 64 -4.40 23.95 9.31
C GLU A 64 -2.91 23.65 9.04
N THR A 65 -2.04 23.90 10.00
CA THR A 65 -0.58 23.70 9.84
C THR A 65 -0.09 22.38 10.44
N ARG A 66 -0.96 21.63 11.10
CA ARG A 66 -0.64 20.36 11.77
C ARG A 66 -1.44 19.21 11.18
N GLY A 67 -0.89 18.02 11.22
CA GLY A 67 -1.58 16.82 10.79
C GLY A 67 -0.64 15.64 10.58
N VAL A 68 -1.22 14.54 10.17
CA VAL A 68 -0.48 13.34 9.75
C VAL A 68 -0.86 13.07 8.30
N LEU A 69 0.14 13.00 7.43
CA LEU A 69 -0.04 12.62 6.04
C LEU A 69 0.50 11.18 5.86
N THR A 70 -0.39 10.26 5.59
CA THR A 70 -0.04 8.85 5.37
C THR A 70 0.06 8.57 3.88
N ILE A 71 1.25 8.22 3.43
CA ILE A 71 1.56 7.94 2.03
C ILE A 71 1.91 6.47 1.88
N ALA A 72 1.27 5.75 0.96
CA ALA A 72 1.77 4.45 0.55
C ALA A 72 2.46 4.53 -0.81
N SER A 73 3.56 3.81 -0.97
CA SER A 73 4.30 3.78 -2.23
C SER A 73 5.04 2.47 -2.46
N THR A 74 5.52 2.28 -3.68
CA THR A 74 6.43 1.17 -3.98
C THR A 74 7.81 1.43 -3.37
N TYR A 75 8.59 0.37 -3.18
CA TYR A 75 9.95 0.47 -2.61
C TYR A 75 10.87 1.38 -3.41
N ALA A 76 10.74 1.39 -4.74
CA ALA A 76 11.54 2.22 -5.61
C ALA A 76 11.20 3.71 -5.45
N ASP A 77 9.92 4.04 -5.42
CA ASP A 77 9.43 5.41 -5.25
C ASP A 77 9.82 5.95 -3.87
N ALA A 78 9.61 5.15 -2.82
CA ALA A 78 9.98 5.50 -1.45
C ALA A 78 11.47 5.78 -1.29
N ARG A 79 12.31 5.04 -2.01
CA ARG A 79 13.77 5.14 -1.89
C ARG A 79 14.37 6.26 -2.72
N TYR A 80 13.89 6.49 -3.94
CA TYR A 80 14.58 7.33 -4.91
C TYR A 80 13.85 8.64 -5.22
N MET A 81 12.53 8.65 -5.19
CA MET A 81 11.75 9.83 -5.56
C MET A 81 11.26 10.61 -4.35
N LEU A 82 10.64 9.94 -3.39
CA LEU A 82 10.01 10.59 -2.24
C LEU A 82 10.94 11.37 -1.32
N PRO A 83 12.20 10.98 -1.02
CA PRO A 83 13.00 11.67 -0.02
C PRO A 83 13.18 13.17 -0.31
N ALA A 84 13.44 13.54 -1.56
CA ALA A 84 13.61 14.94 -1.93
C ALA A 84 12.30 15.74 -1.86
N VAL A 85 11.17 15.10 -2.19
CA VAL A 85 9.84 15.71 -2.13
C VAL A 85 9.42 15.90 -0.67
N VAL A 86 9.60 14.88 0.16
CA VAL A 86 9.30 14.92 1.60
C VAL A 86 10.13 15.98 2.32
N ASP A 87 11.45 16.07 2.06
CA ASP A 87 12.30 17.11 2.63
C ASP A 87 11.80 18.51 2.31
N ARG A 88 11.43 18.74 1.05
CA ARG A 88 10.87 20.03 0.61
C ARG A 88 9.52 20.32 1.25
N PHE A 89 8.65 19.31 1.36
CA PHE A 89 7.33 19.43 1.97
C PHE A 89 7.45 19.79 3.46
N LEU A 90 8.27 19.07 4.23
CA LEU A 90 8.47 19.31 5.65
C LEU A 90 9.12 20.68 5.98
N LYS A 91 9.90 21.23 5.04
CA LYS A 91 10.38 22.62 5.17
C LYS A 91 9.25 23.65 5.08
N SER A 92 8.21 23.37 4.31
CA SER A 92 7.05 24.25 4.17
C SER A 92 6.00 24.00 5.26
N TYR A 93 5.90 22.76 5.75
CA TYR A 93 4.93 22.32 6.75
C TYR A 93 5.62 21.57 7.90
N PRO A 94 6.37 22.30 8.76
CA PRO A 94 7.23 21.66 9.77
C PRO A 94 6.47 20.93 10.89
N ASN A 95 5.19 21.22 11.05
CA ASN A 95 4.35 20.60 12.08
C ASN A 95 3.53 19.40 11.54
N VAL A 96 3.69 19.04 10.27
CA VAL A 96 3.06 17.86 9.68
C VAL A 96 3.98 16.65 9.88
N SER A 97 3.40 15.54 10.32
CA SER A 97 4.09 14.26 10.37
C SER A 97 3.79 13.46 9.11
N ILE A 98 4.80 12.82 8.53
CA ILE A 98 4.62 11.92 7.38
C ILE A 98 4.81 10.49 7.84
N LEU A 99 3.80 9.65 7.58
CA LEU A 99 3.87 8.20 7.67
C LEU A 99 4.06 7.62 6.25
N LEU A 100 5.08 6.79 6.07
CA LEU A 100 5.37 6.17 4.79
C LEU A 100 5.20 4.66 4.89
N GLU A 101 4.19 4.15 4.22
CA GLU A 101 3.93 2.72 4.05
C GLU A 101 4.52 2.23 2.71
N GLN A 102 5.09 1.02 2.70
CA GLN A 102 5.74 0.47 1.51
C GLN A 102 5.25 -0.94 1.25
N ASP A 103 4.78 -1.18 0.03
CA ASP A 103 4.34 -2.52 -0.39
C ASP A 103 4.39 -2.65 -1.93
N SER A 104 3.91 -3.77 -2.46
CA SER A 104 3.72 -4.00 -3.88
C SER A 104 2.66 -3.06 -4.47
N PRO A 105 2.70 -2.75 -5.78
CA PRO A 105 1.74 -1.84 -6.41
C PRO A 105 0.28 -2.20 -6.16
N SER A 106 -0.07 -3.49 -6.23
CA SER A 106 -1.44 -3.96 -5.98
C SER A 106 -1.90 -3.73 -4.54
N ARG A 107 -1.03 -3.95 -3.56
CA ARG A 107 -1.33 -3.71 -2.15
C ARG A 107 -1.44 -2.23 -1.82
N VAL A 108 -0.54 -1.42 -2.37
CA VAL A 108 -0.59 0.04 -2.25
C VAL A 108 -1.92 0.59 -2.76
N ALA A 109 -2.41 0.10 -3.92
CA ALA A 109 -3.71 0.48 -4.47
C ALA A 109 -4.87 0.13 -3.52
N ASN A 110 -4.84 -1.08 -2.95
CA ASN A 110 -5.87 -1.53 -2.00
C ASN A 110 -5.87 -0.69 -0.71
N MET A 111 -4.70 -0.31 -0.19
CA MET A 111 -4.61 0.54 1.01
C MET A 111 -5.32 1.88 0.84
N CYS A 112 -5.25 2.47 -0.35
CA CYS A 112 -5.94 3.73 -0.64
C CYS A 112 -7.46 3.52 -0.78
N SER A 113 -7.90 2.51 -1.50
CA SER A 113 -9.33 2.21 -1.65
C SER A 113 -10.00 1.85 -0.32
N GLU A 114 -9.27 1.25 0.61
CA GLU A 114 -9.71 0.95 1.97
C GLU A 114 -9.63 2.16 2.93
N GLY A 115 -9.14 3.30 2.47
CA GLY A 115 -8.97 4.50 3.30
C GLY A 115 -7.93 4.35 4.42
N LYS A 116 -6.94 3.47 4.23
CA LYS A 116 -5.83 3.29 5.17
C LYS A 116 -4.74 4.34 5.03
N VAL A 117 -4.67 4.98 3.87
CA VAL A 117 -3.70 6.02 3.53
C VAL A 117 -4.39 7.17 2.79
N ASP A 118 -3.82 8.37 2.89
CA ASP A 118 -4.37 9.58 2.29
C ASP A 118 -4.05 9.66 0.80
N LEU A 119 -2.84 9.24 0.42
CA LEU A 119 -2.43 9.19 -0.98
C LEU A 119 -1.49 8.01 -1.26
N ILE A 120 -1.44 7.64 -2.52
CA ILE A 120 -0.51 6.62 -3.01
C ILE A 120 0.35 7.15 -4.14
N ILE A 121 1.58 6.65 -4.22
CA ILE A 121 2.49 6.90 -5.32
C ILE A 121 2.95 5.55 -5.84
N SER A 122 2.61 5.27 -7.08
CA SER A 122 2.93 4.01 -7.73
C SER A 122 3.07 4.20 -9.23
N THR A 123 3.93 3.39 -9.83
CA THR A 123 4.19 3.38 -11.27
C THR A 123 3.20 2.50 -12.04
N GLU A 124 2.51 1.60 -11.36
CA GLU A 124 1.71 0.52 -11.95
C GLU A 124 0.21 0.61 -11.55
N LEU A 125 -0.31 1.81 -11.28
CA LEU A 125 -1.73 1.97 -11.01
C LEU A 125 -2.52 1.84 -12.31
N GLN A 126 -3.33 0.79 -12.41
CA GLN A 126 -4.33 0.67 -13.48
C GLN A 126 -5.31 1.85 -13.39
N ARG A 127 -5.62 2.48 -14.53
CA ARG A 127 -6.48 3.68 -14.61
C ARG A 127 -7.91 3.49 -14.10
N GLU A 128 -8.32 2.28 -13.78
CA GLU A 128 -9.70 1.91 -13.42
C GLU A 128 -9.88 1.56 -11.94
N THR A 129 -9.02 2.05 -11.05
CA THR A 129 -9.27 1.84 -9.61
C THR A 129 -10.46 2.72 -9.21
N SER A 130 -11.64 2.09 -9.10
CA SER A 130 -12.89 2.77 -8.76
C SER A 130 -12.75 3.61 -7.49
N GLY A 131 -13.13 4.90 -7.59
CA GLY A 131 -13.13 5.81 -6.46
C GLY A 131 -11.81 6.54 -6.20
N LEU A 132 -10.77 6.34 -7.00
CA LEU A 132 -9.51 7.07 -6.89
C LEU A 132 -9.34 8.11 -8.01
N ILE A 133 -8.76 9.25 -7.64
CA ILE A 133 -8.33 10.28 -8.60
C ILE A 133 -6.84 10.06 -8.88
N THR A 134 -6.49 9.80 -10.13
CA THR A 134 -5.11 9.60 -10.55
C THR A 134 -4.53 10.87 -11.16
N ILE A 135 -3.39 11.31 -10.61
CA ILE A 135 -2.65 12.49 -11.09
C ILE A 135 -1.28 12.03 -11.59
N PRO A 136 -0.95 12.19 -12.88
CA PRO A 136 0.39 11.86 -13.38
C PRO A 136 1.42 12.83 -12.80
N CYS A 137 2.45 12.31 -12.13
CA CYS A 137 3.47 13.10 -11.45
C CYS A 137 4.84 13.07 -12.17
N TYR A 138 5.25 11.96 -12.78
CA TYR A 138 6.52 11.89 -13.53
C TYR A 138 6.50 10.76 -14.56
N ARG A 139 7.52 10.75 -15.43
CA ARG A 139 7.74 9.70 -16.42
C ARG A 139 9.07 9.02 -16.17
N TRP A 140 9.14 7.73 -16.40
CA TRP A 140 10.35 6.93 -16.28
C TRP A 140 10.38 5.88 -17.40
N ASN A 141 11.57 5.32 -17.63
CA ASN A 141 11.77 4.27 -18.61
C ASN A 141 12.44 3.07 -17.95
N HIS A 142 12.12 1.88 -18.42
CA HIS A 142 12.90 0.69 -18.06
C HIS A 142 14.31 0.82 -18.66
N CYS A 143 15.31 0.39 -17.90
CA CYS A 143 16.69 0.36 -18.32
C CYS A 143 17.22 -1.07 -18.13
N LEU A 144 18.07 -1.48 -19.05
CA LEU A 144 18.88 -2.68 -18.90
C LEU A 144 20.15 -2.31 -18.12
N VAL A 145 20.41 -3.03 -17.03
CA VAL A 145 21.62 -2.87 -16.23
C VAL A 145 22.51 -4.08 -16.45
N VAL A 146 23.73 -3.85 -16.90
CA VAL A 146 24.73 -4.89 -17.17
C VAL A 146 26.08 -4.49 -16.57
N PRO A 147 26.97 -5.46 -16.27
CA PRO A 147 28.36 -5.15 -15.91
C PRO A 147 29.08 -4.36 -17.00
N LEU A 148 30.06 -3.53 -16.61
CA LEU A 148 30.79 -2.65 -17.55
C LEU A 148 31.50 -3.42 -18.69
N ASN A 149 31.93 -4.64 -18.44
CA ASN A 149 32.58 -5.52 -19.41
C ASN A 149 31.62 -6.43 -20.17
N HIS A 150 30.30 -6.28 -19.99
CA HIS A 150 29.32 -7.08 -20.70
C HIS A 150 29.23 -6.66 -22.18
N PRO A 151 29.07 -7.60 -23.14
CA PRO A 151 28.95 -7.27 -24.56
C PRO A 151 27.86 -6.23 -24.86
N LEU A 152 26.72 -6.29 -24.17
CA LEU A 152 25.61 -5.33 -24.33
C LEU A 152 25.96 -3.93 -23.85
N ALA A 153 26.97 -3.75 -23.00
CA ALA A 153 27.41 -2.42 -22.56
C ALA A 153 28.06 -1.58 -23.70
N GLN A 154 28.46 -2.25 -24.76
CA GLN A 154 29.07 -1.59 -25.94
C GLN A 154 28.03 -1.17 -26.98
N LEU A 155 26.75 -1.56 -26.79
CA LEU A 155 25.70 -1.22 -27.74
C LEU A 155 25.09 0.15 -27.39
N ASN A 156 24.99 1.02 -28.39
CA ASN A 156 24.31 2.30 -28.23
C ASN A 156 22.79 2.15 -28.10
N ASN A 157 22.22 1.10 -28.69
CA ASN A 157 20.82 0.72 -28.61
C ASN A 157 20.71 -0.79 -28.41
N CYS A 158 20.01 -1.21 -27.36
CA CYS A 158 19.67 -2.60 -27.12
C CYS A 158 18.24 -2.89 -27.63
N SER A 159 18.12 -3.82 -28.58
CA SER A 159 16.83 -4.40 -28.96
C SER A 159 16.49 -5.61 -28.08
N LEU A 160 15.25 -6.04 -28.07
CA LEU A 160 14.83 -7.24 -27.37
C LEU A 160 15.59 -8.47 -27.89
N ASP A 161 15.81 -8.57 -29.23
CA ASP A 161 16.62 -9.64 -29.85
C ASP A 161 18.03 -9.72 -29.25
N SER A 162 18.67 -8.56 -29.02
CA SER A 162 20.05 -8.55 -28.51
C SER A 162 20.15 -8.98 -27.04
N ILE A 163 19.05 -8.95 -26.29
CA ILE A 163 19.00 -9.39 -24.90
C ILE A 163 18.46 -10.83 -24.74
N ALA A 164 17.75 -11.36 -25.72
CA ALA A 164 17.09 -12.67 -25.65
C ALA A 164 18.05 -13.83 -25.37
N ASP A 165 19.31 -13.72 -25.81
CA ASP A 165 20.34 -14.75 -25.60
C ASP A 165 20.95 -14.77 -24.19
N TYR A 166 20.58 -13.81 -23.33
CA TYR A 166 21.16 -13.67 -21.99
C TYR A 166 20.13 -13.95 -20.90
N PRO A 167 20.55 -14.54 -19.75
CA PRO A 167 19.67 -14.68 -18.60
C PRO A 167 19.32 -13.31 -18.03
N ILE A 168 18.02 -13.04 -17.85
CA ILE A 168 17.49 -11.76 -17.39
C ILE A 168 17.00 -11.89 -15.96
N LEU A 169 17.51 -11.04 -15.07
CA LEU A 169 16.92 -10.80 -13.76
C LEU A 169 15.88 -9.69 -13.87
N THR A 170 14.66 -9.96 -13.48
CA THR A 170 13.55 -9.04 -13.60
C THR A 170 12.64 -9.08 -12.38
N TYR A 171 11.52 -8.39 -12.45
CA TYR A 171 10.52 -8.30 -11.39
C TYR A 171 9.88 -9.66 -11.08
N ILE A 172 9.24 -9.75 -9.91
CA ILE A 172 8.42 -10.91 -9.52
C ILE A 172 7.25 -11.10 -10.49
N ALA A 173 6.74 -12.33 -10.59
CA ALA A 173 5.73 -12.73 -11.57
C ALA A 173 4.43 -11.88 -11.52
N ASP A 174 4.06 -11.37 -10.34
CA ASP A 174 2.81 -10.65 -10.12
C ASP A 174 2.89 -9.13 -10.44
N SER A 175 4.01 -8.64 -11.01
CA SER A 175 4.13 -7.24 -11.39
C SER A 175 3.70 -6.99 -12.83
N GLU A 176 3.06 -5.85 -13.09
CA GLU A 176 2.71 -5.42 -14.46
C GLU A 176 3.97 -5.25 -15.35
N ALA A 177 5.07 -4.80 -14.75
CA ALA A 177 6.35 -4.69 -15.44
C ALA A 177 6.86 -6.06 -15.93
N ARG A 178 6.66 -7.12 -15.15
CA ARG A 178 6.99 -8.48 -15.55
C ARG A 178 6.07 -8.97 -16.67
N SER A 179 4.76 -8.77 -16.56
CA SER A 179 3.79 -9.16 -17.60
C SER A 179 4.11 -8.51 -18.94
N LYS A 180 4.40 -7.21 -18.95
CA LYS A 180 4.81 -6.48 -20.16
C LYS A 180 6.11 -7.01 -20.77
N LEU A 181 7.05 -7.40 -19.92
CA LEU A 181 8.31 -7.99 -20.40
C LEU A 181 8.04 -9.37 -21.02
N ASP A 182 7.26 -10.21 -20.36
CA ASP A 182 6.90 -11.54 -20.86
C ASP A 182 6.13 -11.44 -22.20
N GLU A 183 5.17 -10.50 -22.31
CA GLU A 183 4.47 -10.22 -23.58
C GLU A 183 5.45 -9.80 -24.67
N ALA A 184 6.42 -8.95 -24.36
CA ALA A 184 7.41 -8.48 -25.32
C ALA A 184 8.30 -9.61 -25.83
N PHE A 185 8.57 -10.65 -25.00
CA PHE A 185 9.36 -11.82 -25.38
C PHE A 185 8.53 -12.99 -25.92
N HIS A 186 7.20 -12.97 -25.85
CA HIS A 186 6.34 -14.02 -26.43
C HIS A 186 6.37 -14.09 -27.97
N GLY A 187 6.99 -13.12 -28.63
CA GLY A 187 7.14 -13.06 -30.08
C GLY A 187 8.49 -13.57 -30.59
N PHE A 188 9.36 -14.09 -29.70
CA PHE A 188 10.71 -14.59 -30.02
C PHE A 188 10.86 -16.09 -29.82
#